data_ef26906d325d12bb8a7d49a584b3d316
#
_entry.id   ef26906d325d12bb8a7d49a584b3d316
#
_cell.length_a   1.000
_cell.length_b   1.000
_cell.length_c   1.000
_cell.angle_alpha   90.00
_cell.angle_beta   90.00
_cell.angle_gamma   90.00
#
_symmetry.space_group_name_H-M   'P 1'
#
loop_
_entity.id
_entity.type
_entity.pdbx_description
1 polymer ?
#
loop_
_entity_poly.entity_id
_entity_poly.type
_entity_poly.pdbx_seq_one_letter_code
_entity_poly.pdbx_strand_id
1 'polypeptide(L)'
;VALFGLGEVLGGCNAGVARPVAKVTNVLPSRAELRQSGMPIMRGSVIGFLIGVLPATGATIASFVAYIVEKKLAKDPSRFGKGAIEGVAGPEASNNAAAAGAMVPMLSLGVPGSGTTAVILGALIMFGVRPGPEMFTTNADLVWALIASMLIGNLLLLVMNLPLAGFFAKLLTVPY
;
A
#
# COMPACT_ATOMS: atom_id res chain seq x y z
N VAL A 1 -14.66 0.14 11.89
CA VAL A 1 -14.14 -0.61 10.71
C VAL A 1 -14.79 -2.00 10.66
N ALA A 2 -14.82 -2.78 11.76
CA ALA A 2 -15.40 -4.13 11.77
C ALA A 2 -16.90 -4.16 11.43
N LEU A 3 -17.68 -3.19 11.90
CA LEU A 3 -19.12 -3.07 11.62
C LEU A 3 -19.41 -2.79 10.13
N PHE A 4 -18.59 -1.98 9.47
CA PHE A 4 -18.74 -1.73 8.04
C PHE A 4 -18.36 -2.95 7.20
N GLY A 5 -17.28 -3.66 7.57
CA GLY A 5 -16.87 -4.90 6.90
C GLY A 5 -17.92 -6.02 7.05
N LEU A 6 -18.49 -6.19 8.26
CA LEU A 6 -19.58 -7.13 8.49
C LEU A 6 -20.85 -6.76 7.70
N GLY A 7 -21.21 -5.46 7.64
CA GLY A 7 -22.36 -4.99 6.86
C GLY A 7 -22.19 -5.28 5.36
N GLU A 8 -20.99 -5.12 4.83
CA GLU A 8 -20.69 -5.37 3.41
C GLU A 8 -20.70 -6.88 3.08
N VAL A 9 -20.16 -7.72 3.97
CA VAL A 9 -20.21 -9.19 3.84
C VAL A 9 -21.66 -9.70 3.90
N LEU A 10 -22.43 -9.26 4.89
CA LEU A 10 -23.83 -9.65 5.03
C LEU A 10 -24.71 -9.13 3.89
N GLY A 11 -24.45 -7.91 3.39
CA GLY A 11 -25.11 -7.36 2.20
C GLY A 11 -24.78 -8.15 0.93
N GLY A 12 -23.54 -8.60 0.79
CA GLY A 12 -23.08 -9.45 -0.32
C GLY A 12 -23.73 -10.83 -0.31
N CYS A 13 -23.90 -11.45 0.86
CA CYS A 13 -24.60 -12.74 1.02
C CYS A 13 -26.08 -12.67 0.61
N ASN A 14 -26.72 -11.52 0.83
CA ASN A 14 -28.14 -11.33 0.51
C ASN A 14 -28.39 -11.00 -0.99
N ALA A 15 -27.36 -10.60 -1.72
CA ALA A 15 -27.48 -10.17 -3.11
C ALA A 15 -27.49 -11.34 -4.13
N GLY A 16 -27.24 -12.57 -3.72
CA GLY A 16 -27.32 -13.78 -4.56
C GLY A 16 -26.48 -13.76 -5.86
N VAL A 17 -25.62 -12.76 -6.02
CA VAL A 17 -24.78 -12.61 -7.21
C VAL A 17 -23.45 -13.29 -6.95
N ALA A 18 -23.38 -14.59 -7.26
CA ALA A 18 -22.08 -15.24 -7.46
C ALA A 18 -21.34 -14.48 -8.57
N ARG A 19 -20.47 -13.53 -8.19
CA ARG A 19 -19.56 -12.89 -9.14
C ARG A 19 -18.62 -13.99 -9.64
N PRO A 20 -18.58 -14.29 -10.95
CA PRO A 20 -17.64 -15.28 -11.45
C PRO A 20 -16.23 -14.81 -11.09
N VAL A 21 -15.54 -15.55 -10.25
CA VAL A 21 -14.14 -15.29 -9.95
C VAL A 21 -13.37 -15.54 -11.25
N ALA A 22 -12.82 -14.47 -11.82
CA ALA A 22 -12.04 -14.58 -13.04
C ALA A 22 -10.88 -15.56 -12.81
N LYS A 23 -10.71 -16.54 -13.70
CA LYS A 23 -9.56 -17.46 -13.65
C LYS A 23 -8.28 -16.62 -13.77
N VAL A 24 -7.45 -16.64 -12.73
CA VAL A 24 -6.13 -16.02 -12.77
C VAL A 24 -5.26 -16.90 -13.68
N THR A 25 -5.08 -16.47 -14.92
CA THR A 25 -4.29 -17.20 -15.92
C THR A 25 -2.83 -16.78 -15.95
N ASN A 26 -2.56 -15.48 -15.70
CA ASN A 26 -1.21 -14.92 -15.66
C ASN A 26 -1.07 -13.99 -14.45
N VAL A 27 -0.06 -14.25 -13.61
CA VAL A 27 0.26 -13.42 -12.43
C VAL A 27 1.20 -12.27 -12.82
N LEU A 28 2.00 -12.46 -13.87
CA LEU A 28 2.92 -11.43 -14.34
C LEU A 28 2.22 -10.48 -15.30
N PRO A 29 2.36 -9.15 -15.10
CA PRO A 29 1.78 -8.17 -16.00
C PRO A 29 2.44 -8.20 -17.38
N SER A 30 1.65 -8.02 -18.42
CA SER A 30 2.13 -7.86 -19.79
C SER A 30 2.88 -6.52 -19.94
N ARG A 31 3.68 -6.39 -21.02
CA ARG A 31 4.38 -5.13 -21.33
C ARG A 31 3.42 -3.97 -21.55
N ALA A 32 2.24 -4.23 -22.08
CA ALA A 32 1.20 -3.22 -22.28
C ALA A 32 0.65 -2.72 -20.94
N GLU A 33 0.35 -3.63 -20.01
CA GLU A 33 -0.12 -3.32 -18.66
C GLU A 33 0.93 -2.56 -17.85
N LEU A 34 2.21 -2.94 -17.94
CA LEU A 34 3.31 -2.20 -17.32
C LEU A 34 3.39 -0.76 -17.84
N ARG A 35 3.26 -0.57 -19.16
CA ARG A 35 3.27 0.77 -19.77
C ARG A 35 2.06 1.60 -19.33
N GLN A 36 0.89 0.98 -19.22
CA GLN A 36 -0.34 1.63 -18.76
C GLN A 36 -0.27 2.00 -17.28
N SER A 37 0.37 1.17 -16.45
CA SER A 37 0.52 1.39 -15.01
C SER A 37 1.62 2.40 -14.65
N GLY A 38 2.58 2.66 -15.54
CA GLY A 38 3.76 3.46 -15.23
C GLY A 38 3.44 4.86 -14.70
N MET A 39 2.61 5.63 -15.40
CA MET A 39 2.22 6.97 -14.96
C MET A 39 1.34 6.96 -13.70
N PRO A 40 0.34 6.08 -13.56
CA PRO A 40 -0.37 5.87 -12.29
C PRO A 40 0.54 5.56 -11.11
N ILE A 41 1.52 4.69 -11.28
CA ILE A 41 2.50 4.37 -10.23
C ILE A 41 3.30 5.61 -9.84
N MET A 42 3.81 6.37 -10.80
CA MET A 42 4.57 7.59 -10.50
C MET A 42 3.73 8.63 -9.74
N ARG A 43 2.52 8.93 -10.23
CA ARG A 43 1.61 9.88 -9.56
C ARG A 43 1.21 9.37 -8.18
N GLY A 44 0.84 8.10 -8.08
CA GLY A 44 0.50 7.46 -6.82
C GLY A 44 1.65 7.54 -5.81
N SER A 45 2.89 7.25 -6.24
CA SER A 45 4.07 7.34 -5.37
C SER A 45 4.32 8.76 -4.85
N VAL A 46 4.19 9.78 -5.70
CA VAL A 46 4.35 11.18 -5.27
C VAL A 46 3.25 11.57 -4.28
N ILE A 47 1.99 11.29 -4.61
CA ILE A 47 0.84 11.58 -3.74
C ILE A 47 1.00 10.86 -2.40
N GLY A 48 1.32 9.57 -2.46
CA GLY A 48 1.50 8.75 -1.27
C GLY A 48 2.62 9.25 -0.36
N PHE A 49 3.78 9.55 -0.93
CA PHE A 49 4.90 10.08 -0.16
C PHE A 49 4.54 11.39 0.54
N LEU A 50 3.98 12.35 -0.20
CA LEU A 50 3.60 13.66 0.37
C LEU A 50 2.56 13.53 1.49
N ILE A 51 1.54 12.68 1.30
CA ILE A 51 0.53 12.43 2.34
C ILE A 51 1.15 11.66 3.51
N GLY A 52 2.03 10.69 3.25
CA GLY A 52 2.69 9.89 4.27
C GLY A 52 3.59 10.69 5.21
N VAL A 53 4.24 11.75 4.70
CA VAL A 53 5.04 12.68 5.53
C VAL A 53 4.17 13.46 6.52
N LEU A 54 2.88 13.61 6.24
CA LEU A 54 1.97 14.30 7.17
C LEU A 54 1.63 13.37 8.36
N PRO A 55 1.82 13.82 9.61
CA PRO A 55 1.50 13.02 10.78
C PRO A 55 0.03 12.61 10.82
N ALA A 56 -0.24 11.38 11.26
CA ALA A 56 -1.59 10.83 11.47
C ALA A 56 -2.50 10.69 10.24
N THR A 57 -2.03 10.92 9.02
CA THR A 57 -2.85 10.77 7.81
C THR A 57 -3.03 9.32 7.39
N GLY A 58 -2.00 8.50 7.56
CA GLY A 58 -2.02 7.07 7.24
C GLY A 58 -2.07 6.75 5.72
N ALA A 59 -1.64 5.54 5.38
CA ALA A 59 -1.57 5.07 4.00
C ALA A 59 -2.95 4.91 3.34
N THR A 60 -4.00 4.67 4.12
CA THR A 60 -5.37 4.51 3.63
C THR A 60 -5.88 5.79 2.95
N ILE A 61 -5.66 6.95 3.58
CA ILE A 61 -6.07 8.24 2.99
C ILE A 61 -5.30 8.49 1.70
N ALA A 62 -4.00 8.19 1.68
CA ALA A 62 -3.17 8.33 0.49
C ALA A 62 -3.69 7.49 -0.69
N SER A 63 -4.08 6.24 -0.44
CA SER A 63 -4.65 5.35 -1.46
C SER A 63 -5.96 5.89 -2.03
N PHE A 64 -6.87 6.39 -1.18
CA PHE A 64 -8.12 6.98 -1.65
C PHE A 64 -7.90 8.24 -2.48
N VAL A 65 -7.01 9.12 -2.05
CA VAL A 65 -6.66 10.33 -2.81
C VAL A 65 -6.08 9.95 -4.17
N ALA A 66 -5.14 9.00 -4.23
CA ALA A 66 -4.57 8.52 -5.48
C ALA A 66 -5.65 7.93 -6.40
N TYR A 67 -6.58 7.14 -5.87
CA TYR A 67 -7.70 6.60 -6.65
C TYR A 67 -8.56 7.70 -7.26
N ILE A 68 -8.91 8.71 -6.48
CA ILE A 68 -9.72 9.85 -6.94
C ILE A 68 -8.99 10.62 -8.04
N VAL A 69 -7.68 10.85 -7.87
CA VAL A 69 -6.85 11.55 -8.85
C VAL A 69 -6.78 10.75 -10.15
N GLU A 70 -6.47 9.44 -10.07
CA GLU A 70 -6.42 8.59 -11.25
C GLU A 70 -7.75 8.53 -11.99
N LYS A 71 -8.87 8.42 -11.26
CA LYS A 71 -10.21 8.42 -11.84
C LYS A 71 -10.54 9.73 -12.55
N LYS A 72 -10.12 10.89 -11.99
CA LYS A 72 -10.31 12.20 -12.61
C LYS A 72 -9.46 12.42 -13.85
N LEU A 73 -8.25 11.86 -13.88
CA LEU A 73 -7.31 11.99 -14.99
C LEU A 73 -7.56 10.95 -16.10
N ALA A 74 -8.37 9.94 -15.83
CA ALA A 74 -8.65 8.89 -16.79
C ALA A 74 -9.48 9.41 -17.97
N LYS A 75 -9.14 8.97 -19.18
CA LYS A 75 -9.92 9.25 -20.38
C LYS A 75 -11.34 8.67 -20.33
N ASP A 76 -11.49 7.53 -19.66
CA ASP A 76 -12.77 6.86 -19.41
C ASP A 76 -12.90 6.47 -17.94
N PRO A 77 -13.51 7.35 -17.11
CA PRO A 77 -13.73 7.09 -15.68
C PRO A 77 -14.70 5.95 -15.39
N SER A 78 -15.53 5.54 -16.37
CA SER A 78 -16.53 4.48 -16.18
C SER A 78 -15.92 3.08 -16.02
N ARG A 79 -14.66 2.91 -16.39
CA ARG A 79 -13.88 1.67 -16.22
C ARG A 79 -13.46 1.44 -14.76
N PHE A 80 -13.43 2.49 -13.93
CA PHE A 80 -13.06 2.36 -12.53
C PHE A 80 -14.12 1.57 -11.75
N GLY A 81 -13.68 0.61 -10.95
CA GLY A 81 -14.55 -0.38 -10.33
C GLY A 81 -14.93 -1.55 -11.24
N LYS A 82 -14.46 -1.58 -12.51
CA LYS A 82 -14.73 -2.63 -13.51
C LYS A 82 -13.45 -3.20 -14.12
N GLY A 83 -12.34 -3.15 -13.41
CA GLY A 83 -11.06 -3.72 -13.86
C GLY A 83 -10.09 -2.72 -14.50
N ALA A 84 -10.23 -1.40 -14.26
CA ALA A 84 -9.21 -0.42 -14.66
C ALA A 84 -7.92 -0.65 -13.88
N ILE A 85 -6.82 -0.98 -14.56
CA ILE A 85 -5.53 -1.24 -13.95
C ILE A 85 -4.97 0.00 -13.23
N GLU A 86 -5.26 1.19 -13.75
CA GLU A 86 -4.87 2.48 -13.18
C GLU A 86 -5.50 2.68 -11.78
N GLY A 87 -6.74 2.16 -11.61
CA GLY A 87 -7.47 2.22 -10.34
C GLY A 87 -6.93 1.29 -9.25
N VAL A 88 -5.97 0.44 -9.58
CA VAL A 88 -5.25 -0.42 -8.63
C VAL A 88 -3.80 0.04 -8.51
N ALA A 89 -3.10 0.22 -9.63
CA ALA A 89 -1.67 0.53 -9.63
C ALA A 89 -1.33 1.86 -8.94
N GLY A 90 -2.12 2.92 -9.16
CA GLY A 90 -1.93 4.20 -8.51
C GLY A 90 -2.14 4.15 -6.99
N PRO A 91 -3.30 3.69 -6.49
CA PRO A 91 -3.56 3.53 -5.06
C PRO A 91 -2.57 2.63 -4.32
N GLU A 92 -2.18 1.50 -4.91
CA GLU A 92 -1.20 0.60 -4.30
C GLU A 92 0.20 1.22 -4.22
N ALA A 93 0.65 1.90 -5.28
CA ALA A 93 1.89 2.65 -5.25
C ALA A 93 1.85 3.77 -4.20
N SER A 94 0.70 4.44 -4.06
CA SER A 94 0.47 5.47 -3.05
C SER A 94 0.52 4.91 -1.62
N ASN A 95 -0.07 3.74 -1.39
CA ASN A 95 -0.04 3.05 -0.11
C ASN A 95 1.40 2.77 0.34
N ASN A 96 2.19 2.14 -0.55
CA ASN A 96 3.58 1.82 -0.28
C ASN A 96 4.44 3.07 -0.06
N ALA A 97 4.25 4.09 -0.90
CA ALA A 97 4.97 5.37 -0.76
C ALA A 97 4.59 6.11 0.53
N ALA A 98 3.33 6.05 0.96
CA ALA A 98 2.90 6.66 2.22
C ALA A 98 3.50 5.96 3.44
N ALA A 99 3.64 4.63 3.40
CA ALA A 99 4.33 3.88 4.46
C ALA A 99 5.80 4.32 4.58
N ALA A 100 6.50 4.49 3.46
CA ALA A 100 7.86 5.02 3.44
C ALA A 100 7.92 6.49 3.90
N GLY A 101 6.98 7.34 3.44
CA GLY A 101 6.86 8.73 3.83
C GLY A 101 6.65 8.93 5.32
N ALA A 102 5.89 8.05 5.97
CA ALA A 102 5.62 8.10 7.41
C ALA A 102 6.86 7.82 8.27
N MET A 103 7.90 7.21 7.71
CA MET A 103 9.19 7.03 8.41
C MET A 103 9.94 8.36 8.55
N VAL A 104 9.73 9.32 7.65
CA VAL A 104 10.44 10.62 7.68
C VAL A 104 10.16 11.36 8.98
N PRO A 105 8.92 11.74 9.34
CA PRO A 105 8.64 12.43 10.59
C PRO A 105 8.93 11.56 11.81
N MET A 106 8.76 10.24 11.71
CA MET A 106 9.08 9.34 12.82
C MET A 106 10.57 9.35 13.17
N LEU A 107 11.46 9.23 12.19
CA LEU A 107 12.89 9.19 12.42
C LEU A 107 13.47 10.56 12.72
N SER A 108 12.97 11.63 12.05
CA SER A 108 13.52 12.98 12.18
C SER A 108 12.96 13.78 13.36
N LEU A 109 11.71 13.55 13.73
CA LEU A 109 11.00 14.32 14.76
C LEU A 109 10.49 13.47 15.93
N GLY A 110 10.53 12.15 15.82
CA GLY A 110 9.93 11.25 16.79
C GLY A 110 8.39 11.27 16.77
N VAL A 111 7.79 11.70 15.66
CA VAL A 111 6.32 11.79 15.50
C VAL A 111 5.84 10.69 14.58
N PRO A 112 5.10 9.67 15.10
CA PRO A 112 4.64 8.58 14.27
C PRO A 112 3.49 9.04 13.36
N GLY A 113 3.55 8.65 12.07
CA GLY A 113 2.51 8.94 11.08
C GLY A 113 1.39 7.89 11.02
N SER A 114 1.58 6.73 11.66
CA SER A 114 0.65 5.60 11.63
C SER A 114 0.80 4.73 12.87
N GLY A 115 -0.15 3.80 13.10
CA GLY A 115 -0.03 2.80 14.17
C GLY A 115 1.22 1.95 14.05
N THR A 116 1.59 1.55 12.84
CA THR A 116 2.81 0.77 12.58
C THR A 116 4.06 1.56 12.94
N THR A 117 4.16 2.82 12.52
CA THR A 117 5.31 3.68 12.88
C THR A 117 5.35 3.98 14.37
N ALA A 118 4.21 4.04 15.07
CA ALA A 118 4.17 4.18 16.52
C ALA A 118 4.78 2.96 17.25
N VAL A 119 4.51 1.75 16.77
CA VAL A 119 5.10 0.53 17.32
C VAL A 119 6.61 0.49 17.08
N ILE A 120 7.05 0.85 15.87
CA ILE A 120 8.48 0.94 15.53
C ILE A 120 9.18 1.99 16.41
N LEU A 121 8.56 3.15 16.59
CA LEU A 121 9.06 4.20 17.49
C LEU A 121 9.21 3.70 18.92
N GLY A 122 8.21 3.00 19.44
CA GLY A 122 8.26 2.38 20.76
C GLY A 122 9.42 1.39 20.90
N ALA A 123 9.64 0.55 19.88
CA ALA A 123 10.77 -0.38 19.85
C ALA A 123 12.12 0.37 19.84
N LEU A 124 12.28 1.40 19.03
CA LEU A 124 13.51 2.21 19.00
C LEU A 124 13.82 2.81 20.39
N ILE A 125 12.80 3.36 21.06
CA ILE A 125 12.96 3.93 22.42
C ILE A 125 13.34 2.85 23.43
N MET A 126 12.74 1.65 23.34
CA MET A 126 13.10 0.51 24.22
C MET A 126 14.57 0.07 24.04
N PHE A 127 15.12 0.18 22.84
CA PHE A 127 16.53 -0.09 22.56
C PHE A 127 17.45 1.12 22.85
N GLY A 128 16.94 2.17 23.50
CA GLY A 128 17.71 3.37 23.86
C GLY A 128 18.00 4.30 22.69
N VAL A 129 17.41 4.05 21.51
CA VAL A 129 17.57 4.90 20.34
C VAL A 129 16.51 6.00 20.37
N ARG A 130 16.94 7.25 20.44
CA ARG A 130 16.06 8.43 20.44
C ARG A 130 15.93 8.98 19.02
N PRO A 131 14.72 8.91 18.42
CA PRO A 131 14.46 9.56 17.15
C PRO A 131 14.63 11.07 17.27
N GLY A 132 15.16 11.67 16.22
CA GLY A 132 15.45 13.10 16.18
C GLY A 132 16.47 13.42 15.07
N PRO A 133 16.77 14.71 14.83
CA PRO A 133 17.73 15.10 13.78
C PRO A 133 19.12 14.46 13.97
N GLU A 134 19.53 14.26 15.22
CA GLU A 134 20.83 13.67 15.56
C GLU A 134 20.90 12.16 15.23
N MET A 135 19.76 11.50 15.03
CA MET A 135 19.72 10.07 14.69
C MET A 135 20.47 9.77 13.39
N PHE A 136 20.42 10.69 12.44
CA PHE A 136 21.09 10.55 11.13
C PHE A 136 22.61 10.66 11.21
N THR A 137 23.14 11.23 12.29
CA THR A 137 24.58 11.36 12.52
C THR A 137 25.08 10.37 13.56
N THR A 138 24.38 10.24 14.70
CA THR A 138 24.81 9.42 15.83
C THR A 138 24.52 7.94 15.62
N ASN A 139 23.40 7.62 14.93
CA ASN A 139 22.95 6.25 14.65
C ASN A 139 22.78 6.03 13.15
N ALA A 140 23.67 6.58 12.32
CA ALA A 140 23.60 6.50 10.86
C ALA A 140 23.49 5.04 10.36
N ASP A 141 24.27 4.13 10.93
CA ASP A 141 24.27 2.71 10.56
C ASP A 141 22.89 2.07 10.77
N LEU A 142 22.20 2.42 11.85
CA LEU A 142 20.86 1.93 12.13
C LEU A 142 19.84 2.49 11.13
N VAL A 143 19.93 3.77 10.78
CA VAL A 143 19.05 4.39 9.76
C VAL A 143 19.25 3.72 8.41
N TRP A 144 20.49 3.52 7.98
CA TRP A 144 20.79 2.83 6.72
C TRP A 144 20.37 1.37 6.75
N ALA A 145 20.53 0.68 7.89
CA ALA A 145 20.06 -0.69 8.06
C ALA A 145 18.53 -0.77 7.95
N LEU A 146 17.77 0.17 8.50
CA LEU A 146 16.31 0.27 8.34
C LEU A 146 15.94 0.45 6.88
N ILE A 147 16.56 1.40 6.18
CA ILE A 147 16.29 1.64 4.74
C ILE A 147 16.59 0.39 3.92
N ALA A 148 17.75 -0.24 4.15
CA ALA A 148 18.13 -1.46 3.47
C ALA A 148 17.14 -2.62 3.75
N SER A 149 16.71 -2.77 5.01
CA SER A 149 15.73 -3.79 5.40
C SER A 149 14.38 -3.60 4.70
N MET A 150 13.93 -2.37 4.53
CA MET A 150 12.70 -2.08 3.77
C MET A 150 12.82 -2.45 2.30
N LEU A 151 13.96 -2.16 1.65
CA LEU A 151 14.21 -2.55 0.27
C LEU A 151 14.24 -4.08 0.10
N ILE A 152 14.99 -4.77 0.97
CA ILE A 152 15.08 -6.24 0.96
C ILE A 152 13.72 -6.85 1.27
N GLY A 153 13.00 -6.32 2.26
CA GLY A 153 11.66 -6.75 2.62
C GLY A 153 10.67 -6.64 1.47
N ASN A 154 10.68 -5.54 0.73
CA ASN A 154 9.84 -5.35 -0.46
C ASN A 154 10.17 -6.36 -1.57
N LEU A 155 11.46 -6.66 -1.78
CA LEU A 155 11.87 -7.66 -2.75
C LEU A 155 11.40 -9.07 -2.34
N LEU A 156 11.57 -9.42 -1.07
CA LEU A 156 11.09 -10.69 -0.51
C LEU A 156 9.57 -10.81 -0.61
N LEU A 157 8.82 -9.74 -0.30
CA LEU A 157 7.36 -9.70 -0.46
C LEU A 157 6.95 -9.95 -1.91
N LEU A 158 7.64 -9.37 -2.88
CA LEU A 158 7.37 -9.60 -4.30
C LEU A 158 7.57 -11.08 -4.66
N VAL A 159 8.71 -11.67 -4.26
CA VAL A 159 9.03 -13.07 -4.53
C VAL A 159 8.04 -14.03 -3.87
N MET A 160 7.58 -13.73 -2.67
CA MET A 160 6.62 -14.56 -1.95
C MET A 160 5.18 -14.39 -2.47
N ASN A 161 4.76 -13.18 -2.77
CA ASN A 161 3.36 -12.92 -3.16
C ASN A 161 3.04 -13.40 -4.58
N LEU A 162 4.00 -13.39 -5.52
CA LEU A 162 3.76 -13.85 -6.88
C LEU A 162 3.22 -15.28 -6.96
N PRO A 163 3.83 -16.30 -6.36
CA PRO A 163 3.28 -17.65 -6.36
C PRO A 163 2.03 -17.79 -5.48
N LEU A 164 1.94 -17.05 -4.37
CA LEU A 164 0.81 -17.12 -3.45
C LEU A 164 -0.47 -16.49 -4.05
N ALA A 165 -0.37 -15.53 -4.96
CA ALA A 165 -1.52 -14.92 -5.62
C ALA A 165 -2.40 -15.98 -6.33
N GLY A 166 -1.80 -16.94 -7.02
CA GLY A 166 -2.51 -18.04 -7.65
C GLY A 166 -3.17 -19.00 -6.65
N PHE A 167 -2.54 -19.23 -5.50
CA PHE A 167 -3.08 -20.05 -4.43
C PHE A 167 -4.31 -19.38 -3.78
N PHE A 168 -4.21 -18.12 -3.40
CA PHE A 168 -5.31 -17.37 -2.80
C PHE A 168 -6.49 -17.19 -3.77
N ALA A 169 -6.21 -16.98 -5.06
CA ALA A 169 -7.27 -16.91 -6.06
C ALA A 169 -8.08 -18.22 -6.15
N LYS A 170 -7.43 -19.39 -6.00
CA LYS A 170 -8.14 -20.69 -5.93
C LYS A 170 -8.97 -20.82 -4.66
N LEU A 171 -8.52 -20.28 -3.53
CA LEU A 171 -9.27 -20.30 -2.28
C LEU A 171 -10.58 -19.53 -2.39
N LEU A 172 -10.60 -18.43 -3.16
CA LEU A 172 -11.81 -17.63 -3.42
C LEU A 172 -12.83 -18.32 -4.34
N THR A 173 -12.47 -19.42 -4.99
CA THR A 173 -13.39 -20.21 -5.86
C THR A 173 -14.17 -21.27 -5.09
N VAL A 174 -13.90 -21.47 -3.79
CA VAL A 174 -14.64 -22.43 -2.96
C VAL A 174 -16.06 -21.88 -2.75
N PRO A 175 -17.12 -22.59 -3.19
CA PRO A 175 -18.49 -22.15 -2.99
C PRO A 175 -18.84 -22.16 -1.50
N TYR A 176 -19.58 -21.17 -1.07
CA TYR A 176 -20.15 -21.08 0.29
C TYR A 176 -21.30 -22.08 0.44
#